data_29cc1e763477a9ffa10ada403668e97a
#
_entry.id   29cc1e763477a9ffa10ada403668e97a
#
_cell.length_a   1.000
_cell.length_b   1.000
_cell.length_c   1.000
_cell.angle_alpha   90.00
_cell.angle_beta   90.00
_cell.angle_gamma   90.00
#
_symmetry.space_group_name_H-M   'P 1'
#
loop_
_entity.id
_entity.type
_entity.pdbx_description
1 polymer ?
#
loop_
_entity_poly.entity_id
_entity_poly.type
_entity_poly.pdbx_seq_one_letter_code
_entity_poly.pdbx_strand_id
1 'polypeptide(L)'
;MITPDMRAIIEAAHLCFAATVTPDGRPNVSPKGTIRVWDDTHLFFLDLASPGTRANLTHAPWLELNVVEQLSRRGYRFSGPATLHYAGSPTFDDGIRRVYTGADPDRPPTAVVLLTVEHSAPLLSPAYWRGTDEASLRAIWRERRAALDREFEAHLAQVGPVSIARPLKRDVRKF
;
A
#
# COMPACT_ATOMS: atom_id res chain seq x y z
N MET A 1 -18.73 0.52 -4.06
CA MET A 1 -18.66 1.99 -3.87
C MET A 1 -17.82 2.26 -2.63
N ILE A 2 -16.87 3.19 -2.72
CA ILE A 2 -15.96 3.56 -1.62
C ILE A 2 -16.70 4.51 -0.68
N THR A 3 -16.97 4.06 0.55
CA THR A 3 -17.68 4.82 1.57
C THR A 3 -16.80 5.91 2.20
N PRO A 4 -17.38 6.92 2.89
CA PRO A 4 -16.61 7.91 3.64
C PRO A 4 -15.67 7.30 4.69
N ASP A 5 -16.07 6.22 5.37
CA ASP A 5 -15.21 5.52 6.34
C ASP A 5 -14.02 4.83 5.66
N MET A 6 -14.24 4.16 4.52
CA MET A 6 -13.15 3.58 3.73
C MET A 6 -12.14 4.64 3.30
N ARG A 7 -12.63 5.79 2.84
CA ARG A 7 -11.79 6.94 2.45
C ARG A 7 -10.95 7.43 3.61
N ALA A 8 -11.55 7.64 4.77
CA ALA A 8 -10.84 8.08 5.98
C ALA A 8 -9.76 7.08 6.42
N ILE A 9 -10.02 5.78 6.35
CA ILE A 9 -9.04 4.73 6.66
C ILE A 9 -7.87 4.74 5.66
N ILE A 10 -8.13 4.87 4.36
CA ILE A 10 -7.09 4.94 3.33
C ILE A 10 -6.20 6.16 3.56
N GLU A 11 -6.81 7.32 3.83
CA GLU A 11 -6.08 8.56 4.10
C GLU A 11 -5.26 8.51 5.39
N ALA A 12 -5.76 7.84 6.44
CA ALA A 12 -5.03 7.70 7.70
C ALA A 12 -3.89 6.67 7.63
N ALA A 13 -4.06 5.60 6.86
CA ALA A 13 -3.09 4.51 6.79
C ALA A 13 -1.84 4.86 5.98
N HIS A 14 -1.99 5.61 4.88
CA HIS A 14 -0.91 5.97 3.94
C HIS A 14 -0.06 4.79 3.43
N LEU A 15 -0.45 3.56 3.72
CA LEU A 15 0.24 2.33 3.34
C LEU A 15 -0.78 1.25 3.06
N CYS A 16 -0.59 0.54 1.96
CA CYS A 16 -1.31 -0.69 1.68
C CYS A 16 -0.37 -1.80 1.23
N PHE A 17 -0.87 -3.03 1.23
CA PHE A 17 -0.20 -4.18 0.66
C PHE A 17 -0.97 -4.63 -0.57
N ALA A 18 -0.30 -4.57 -1.73
CA ALA A 18 -0.84 -4.96 -3.02
C ALA A 18 -0.46 -6.41 -3.31
N ALA A 19 -1.47 -7.27 -3.40
CA ALA A 19 -1.32 -8.68 -3.74
C ALA A 19 -1.67 -8.92 -5.21
N THR A 20 -0.79 -9.60 -5.92
CA THR A 20 -0.92 -10.02 -7.31
C THR A 20 -0.47 -11.47 -7.45
N VAL A 21 -0.74 -12.09 -8.59
CA VAL A 21 -0.34 -13.46 -8.90
C VAL A 21 0.65 -13.48 -10.05
N THR A 22 1.75 -14.22 -9.88
CA THR A 22 2.74 -14.41 -10.94
C THR A 22 2.20 -15.33 -12.06
N PRO A 23 2.78 -15.31 -13.26
CA PRO A 23 2.35 -16.19 -14.35
C PRO A 23 2.37 -17.69 -14.02
N ASP A 24 3.20 -18.12 -13.08
CA ASP A 24 3.27 -19.49 -12.58
C ASP A 24 2.37 -19.76 -11.36
N GLY A 25 1.43 -18.84 -11.07
CA GLY A 25 0.40 -19.01 -10.05
C GLY A 25 0.83 -18.71 -8.61
N ARG A 26 2.01 -18.15 -8.39
CA ARG A 26 2.49 -17.82 -7.04
C ARG A 26 1.96 -16.46 -6.56
N PRO A 27 1.60 -16.33 -5.29
CA PRO A 27 1.24 -15.03 -4.71
C PRO A 27 2.47 -14.11 -4.64
N ASN A 28 2.25 -12.84 -4.94
CA ASN A 28 3.23 -11.78 -4.79
C ASN A 28 2.61 -10.61 -4.02
N VAL A 29 3.27 -10.14 -2.98
CA VAL A 29 2.79 -9.02 -2.15
C VAL A 29 3.84 -7.92 -2.12
N SER A 30 3.40 -6.67 -2.30
CA SER A 30 4.28 -5.51 -2.33
C SER A 30 3.67 -4.33 -1.59
N PRO A 31 4.42 -3.65 -0.68
CA PRO A 31 3.93 -2.46 0.00
C PRO A 31 3.83 -1.27 -0.97
N LYS A 32 2.80 -0.43 -0.78
CA LYS A 32 2.54 0.77 -1.56
C LYS A 32 2.21 1.93 -0.64
N GLY A 33 3.10 2.91 -0.57
CA GLY A 33 2.95 4.11 0.27
C GLY A 33 2.18 5.26 -0.39
N THR A 34 1.79 5.09 -1.64
CA THR A 34 1.14 6.14 -2.43
C THR A 34 -0.33 5.86 -2.72
N ILE A 35 -0.95 4.94 -1.95
CA ILE A 35 -2.37 4.62 -2.08
C ILE A 35 -3.24 5.86 -1.86
N ARG A 36 -4.20 6.12 -2.76
CA ARG A 36 -5.21 7.17 -2.67
C ARG A 36 -6.53 6.73 -3.29
N VAL A 37 -7.58 7.43 -2.93
CA VAL A 37 -8.88 7.31 -3.59
C VAL A 37 -8.85 8.14 -4.87
N TRP A 38 -9.23 7.53 -6.00
CA TRP A 38 -9.39 8.22 -7.28
C TRP A 38 -10.76 8.87 -7.39
N ASP A 39 -11.80 8.06 -7.21
CA ASP A 39 -13.21 8.44 -7.18
C ASP A 39 -14.01 7.47 -6.28
N ASP A 40 -15.33 7.43 -6.41
CA ASP A 40 -16.19 6.58 -5.57
C ASP A 40 -16.12 5.08 -5.88
N THR A 41 -15.43 4.71 -6.95
CA THR A 41 -15.30 3.31 -7.41
C THR A 41 -13.87 2.88 -7.67
N HIS A 42 -12.91 3.81 -7.63
CA HIS A 42 -11.52 3.50 -7.94
C HIS A 42 -10.55 3.92 -6.86
N LEU A 43 -9.57 3.04 -6.63
CA LEU A 43 -8.36 3.33 -5.88
C LEU A 43 -7.15 3.37 -6.82
N PHE A 44 -6.10 4.10 -6.45
CA PHE A 44 -4.88 4.08 -7.22
C PHE A 44 -3.63 4.18 -6.34
N PHE A 45 -2.51 3.79 -6.89
CA PHE A 45 -1.19 4.07 -6.34
C PHE A 45 -0.18 4.30 -7.47
N LEU A 46 0.93 4.97 -7.13
CA LEU A 46 2.06 5.13 -8.04
C LEU A 46 3.00 3.93 -7.90
N ASP A 47 3.36 3.33 -9.02
CA ASP A 47 4.44 2.34 -9.05
C ASP A 47 5.79 3.02 -9.20
N LEU A 48 6.58 3.01 -8.13
CA LEU A 48 7.91 3.63 -8.09
C LEU A 48 9.02 2.63 -8.45
N ALA A 49 8.89 1.37 -7.99
CA ALA A 49 9.95 0.37 -8.15
C ALA A 49 9.44 -1.09 -8.00
N SER A 50 8.30 -1.41 -8.60
CA SER A 50 7.70 -2.74 -8.47
C SER A 50 7.51 -3.46 -9.81
N PRO A 51 8.59 -3.80 -10.53
CA PRO A 51 8.50 -4.44 -11.84
C PRO A 51 7.71 -5.75 -11.80
N GLY A 52 7.81 -6.53 -10.71
CA GLY A 52 7.02 -7.76 -10.52
C GLY A 52 5.52 -7.48 -10.45
N THR A 53 5.08 -6.45 -9.72
CA THR A 53 3.66 -6.08 -9.68
C THR A 53 3.14 -5.72 -11.07
N ARG A 54 3.91 -4.93 -11.85
CA ARG A 54 3.52 -4.59 -13.24
C ARG A 54 3.44 -5.81 -14.15
N ALA A 55 4.45 -6.67 -14.11
CA ALA A 55 4.47 -7.89 -14.92
C ALA A 55 3.27 -8.80 -14.59
N ASN A 56 2.97 -8.96 -13.32
CA ASN A 56 1.83 -9.76 -12.86
C ASN A 56 0.50 -9.17 -13.35
N LEU A 57 0.30 -7.85 -13.22
CA LEU A 57 -0.92 -7.17 -13.67
C LEU A 57 -1.06 -7.15 -15.20
N THR A 58 0.03 -7.18 -15.94
CA THR A 58 -0.01 -7.35 -17.40
C THR A 58 -0.48 -8.75 -17.79
N HIS A 59 -0.12 -9.76 -17.02
CA HIS A 59 -0.51 -11.16 -17.27
C HIS A 59 -1.93 -11.46 -16.74
N ALA A 60 -2.19 -11.09 -15.49
CA ALA A 60 -3.47 -11.28 -14.81
C ALA A 60 -3.88 -9.96 -14.16
N PRO A 61 -4.76 -9.16 -14.79
CA PRO A 61 -5.09 -7.80 -14.37
C PRO A 61 -6.06 -7.79 -13.18
N TRP A 62 -5.79 -8.58 -12.15
CA TRP A 62 -6.54 -8.63 -10.90
C TRP A 62 -5.67 -8.23 -9.73
N LEU A 63 -6.16 -7.36 -8.89
CA LEU A 63 -5.44 -6.80 -7.75
C LEU A 63 -6.27 -6.94 -6.48
N GLU A 64 -5.60 -7.31 -5.39
CA GLU A 64 -6.15 -7.19 -4.04
C GLU A 64 -5.29 -6.25 -3.20
N LEU A 65 -5.93 -5.32 -2.49
CA LEU A 65 -5.28 -4.38 -1.58
C LEU A 65 -5.76 -4.60 -0.15
N ASN A 66 -4.84 -4.68 0.80
CA ASN A 66 -5.13 -4.56 2.22
C ASN A 66 -4.63 -3.21 2.73
N VAL A 67 -5.55 -2.42 3.29
CA VAL A 67 -5.27 -1.14 3.93
C VAL A 67 -5.67 -1.23 5.39
N VAL A 68 -4.74 -1.00 6.30
CA VAL A 68 -5.00 -1.09 7.75
C VAL A 68 -4.44 0.15 8.45
N GLU A 69 -5.29 0.84 9.19
CA GLU A 69 -4.85 1.91 10.09
C GLU A 69 -4.31 1.29 11.38
N GLN A 70 -3.04 1.57 11.68
CA GLN A 70 -2.26 0.80 12.64
C GLN A 70 -2.72 0.98 14.10
N LEU A 71 -3.20 2.16 14.48
CA LEU A 71 -3.61 2.42 15.87
C LEU A 71 -5.01 1.90 16.18
N SER A 72 -5.96 2.10 15.26
CA SER A 72 -7.30 1.55 15.41
C SER A 72 -7.36 0.05 15.12
N ARG A 73 -6.37 -0.50 14.41
CA ARG A 73 -6.38 -1.90 13.96
C ARG A 73 -7.62 -2.24 13.14
N ARG A 74 -8.14 -1.23 12.43
CA ARG A 74 -9.21 -1.32 11.45
C ARG A 74 -8.66 -1.14 10.06
N GLY A 75 -9.32 -1.73 9.11
CA GLY A 75 -8.95 -1.59 7.72
C GLY A 75 -10.00 -2.13 6.78
N TYR A 76 -9.62 -2.18 5.52
CA TYR A 76 -10.42 -2.76 4.46
C TYR A 76 -9.54 -3.54 3.49
N ARG A 77 -10.15 -4.60 2.96
CA ARG A 77 -9.68 -5.29 1.78
C ARG A 77 -10.47 -4.78 0.59
N PHE A 78 -9.80 -4.51 -0.51
CA PHE A 78 -10.40 -4.12 -1.78
C PHE A 78 -9.89 -5.03 -2.87
N SER A 79 -10.74 -5.48 -3.78
CA SER A 79 -10.29 -6.27 -4.93
C SER A 79 -11.10 -5.99 -6.19
N GLY A 80 -10.46 -6.23 -7.33
CA GLY A 80 -11.04 -6.07 -8.65
C GLY A 80 -9.99 -5.98 -9.76
N PRO A 81 -10.42 -5.70 -10.99
CA PRO A 81 -9.52 -5.50 -12.11
C PRO A 81 -8.70 -4.22 -11.94
N ALA A 82 -7.44 -4.28 -12.37
CA ALA A 82 -6.54 -3.15 -12.32
C ALA A 82 -5.92 -2.85 -13.68
N THR A 83 -5.75 -1.58 -13.98
CA THR A 83 -5.12 -1.09 -15.23
C THR A 83 -3.83 -0.34 -14.93
N LEU A 84 -2.89 -0.43 -15.89
CA LEU A 84 -1.59 0.23 -15.84
C LEU A 84 -1.61 1.43 -16.80
N HIS A 85 -1.30 2.60 -16.27
CA HIS A 85 -1.21 3.83 -17.06
C HIS A 85 0.22 4.37 -16.98
N TYR A 86 0.82 4.58 -18.13
CA TYR A 86 2.21 5.02 -18.28
C TYR A 86 2.30 6.49 -18.67
N ALA A 87 3.50 7.05 -18.60
CA ALA A 87 3.78 8.41 -19.03
C ALA A 87 3.21 8.72 -20.43
N GLY A 88 2.60 9.89 -20.57
CA GLY A 88 1.89 10.30 -21.78
C GLY A 88 0.40 9.96 -21.81
N SER A 89 -0.13 9.24 -20.80
CA SER A 89 -1.58 9.08 -20.65
C SER A 89 -2.15 10.13 -19.67
N PRO A 90 -3.37 10.66 -19.93
CA PRO A 90 -4.01 11.62 -19.02
C PRO A 90 -4.17 11.11 -17.58
N THR A 91 -4.45 9.81 -17.42
CA THR A 91 -4.57 9.16 -16.11
C THR A 91 -3.24 9.14 -15.36
N PHE A 92 -2.13 8.92 -16.05
CA PHE A 92 -0.81 8.99 -15.44
C PHE A 92 -0.52 10.39 -14.90
N ASP A 93 -0.72 11.41 -15.74
CA ASP A 93 -0.44 12.81 -15.37
C ASP A 93 -1.33 13.28 -14.22
N ASP A 94 -2.60 12.87 -14.21
CA ASP A 94 -3.53 13.18 -13.11
C ASP A 94 -3.15 12.47 -11.82
N GLY A 95 -2.78 11.19 -11.87
CA GLY A 95 -2.33 10.42 -10.72
C GLY A 95 -1.08 11.02 -10.07
N ILE A 96 -0.13 11.48 -10.89
CA ILE A 96 1.05 12.20 -10.40
C ILE A 96 0.64 13.46 -9.63
N ARG A 97 -0.21 14.31 -10.22
CA ARG A 97 -0.66 15.56 -9.56
C ARG A 97 -1.36 15.34 -8.23
N ARG A 98 -2.09 14.24 -8.08
CA ARG A 98 -2.85 13.92 -6.84
C ARG A 98 -1.96 13.46 -5.68
N VAL A 99 -0.78 12.93 -5.95
CA VAL A 99 0.10 12.33 -4.92
C VAL A 99 1.34 13.19 -4.68
N TYR A 100 1.86 13.80 -5.71
CA TYR A 100 3.16 14.44 -5.68
C TYR A 100 3.06 15.93 -5.37
N THR A 101 3.37 16.32 -4.15
CA THR A 101 3.63 17.71 -3.74
C THR A 101 5.13 18.06 -3.74
N GLY A 102 5.99 17.11 -4.09
CA GLY A 102 7.44 17.27 -4.22
C GLY A 102 8.05 15.99 -4.76
N ALA A 103 8.22 15.91 -6.08
CA ALA A 103 8.81 14.74 -6.74
C ALA A 103 10.27 14.56 -6.31
N ASP A 104 10.65 13.35 -5.92
CA ASP A 104 12.05 12.93 -5.96
C ASP A 104 12.43 12.79 -7.46
N PRO A 105 13.19 13.73 -8.03
CA PRO A 105 13.52 13.70 -9.44
C PRO A 105 14.34 12.47 -9.84
N ASP A 106 15.00 11.84 -8.86
CA ASP A 106 15.82 10.65 -9.09
C ASP A 106 15.01 9.35 -9.14
N ARG A 107 13.71 9.41 -8.79
CA ARG A 107 12.81 8.24 -8.76
C ARG A 107 11.42 8.57 -9.30
N PRO A 108 11.30 8.91 -10.58
CA PRO A 108 9.99 9.18 -11.16
C PRO A 108 9.14 7.91 -11.13
N PRO A 109 7.82 8.06 -10.90
CA PRO A 109 6.89 6.94 -11.02
C PRO A 109 6.97 6.31 -12.41
N THR A 110 6.89 4.99 -12.45
CA THR A 110 6.92 4.21 -13.70
C THR A 110 5.53 4.05 -14.28
N ALA A 111 4.52 3.92 -13.42
CA ALA A 111 3.13 3.78 -13.81
C ALA A 111 2.19 4.29 -12.70
N VAL A 112 0.98 4.64 -13.07
CA VAL A 112 -0.19 4.69 -12.19
C VAL A 112 -0.91 3.35 -12.32
N VAL A 113 -1.15 2.70 -11.19
CA VAL A 113 -2.00 1.50 -11.11
C VAL A 113 -3.37 1.94 -10.62
N LEU A 114 -4.39 1.76 -11.43
CA LEU A 114 -5.78 2.10 -11.12
C LEU A 114 -6.57 0.81 -10.90
N LEU A 115 -7.11 0.63 -9.69
CA LEU A 115 -7.97 -0.50 -9.31
C LEU A 115 -9.43 -0.08 -9.40
N THR A 116 -10.23 -0.78 -10.18
CA THR A 116 -11.70 -0.71 -10.09
C THR A 116 -12.15 -1.60 -8.95
N VAL A 117 -12.79 -1.02 -7.92
CA VAL A 117 -13.21 -1.76 -6.73
C VAL A 117 -14.53 -2.49 -7.02
N GLU A 118 -14.45 -3.79 -7.22
CA GLU A 118 -15.62 -4.66 -7.36
C GLU A 118 -16.07 -5.24 -6.01
N HIS A 119 -15.09 -5.57 -5.15
CA HIS A 119 -15.35 -6.13 -3.83
C HIS A 119 -14.61 -5.35 -2.74
N SER A 120 -15.26 -5.20 -1.60
CA SER A 120 -14.67 -4.67 -0.39
C SER A 120 -15.15 -5.40 0.84
N ALA A 121 -14.26 -5.61 1.80
CA ALA A 121 -14.58 -6.26 3.08
C ALA A 121 -13.83 -5.55 4.23
N PRO A 122 -14.47 -5.38 5.41
CA PRO A 122 -13.81 -4.82 6.57
C PRO A 122 -12.76 -5.78 7.14
N LEU A 123 -11.68 -5.21 7.65
CA LEU A 123 -10.64 -5.89 8.41
C LEU A 123 -10.65 -5.31 9.82
N LEU A 124 -10.92 -6.14 10.81
CA LEU A 124 -11.06 -5.73 12.21
C LEU A 124 -10.17 -6.57 13.12
N SER A 125 -9.54 -5.92 14.10
CA SER A 125 -8.89 -6.64 15.18
C SER A 125 -9.90 -7.47 15.97
N PRO A 126 -9.55 -8.70 16.41
CA PRO A 126 -10.38 -9.48 17.32
C PRO A 126 -10.71 -8.78 18.65
N ALA A 127 -9.99 -7.71 19.02
CA ALA A 127 -10.28 -6.90 20.20
C ALA A 127 -11.68 -6.26 20.13
N TYR A 128 -12.15 -5.88 18.93
CA TYR A 128 -13.51 -5.35 18.76
C TYR A 128 -14.58 -6.38 19.11
N TRP A 129 -14.37 -7.66 18.81
CA TRP A 129 -15.30 -8.74 19.17
C TRP A 129 -15.39 -9.00 20.68
N ARG A 130 -14.37 -8.53 21.43
CA ARG A 130 -14.34 -8.60 22.90
C ARG A 130 -14.87 -7.34 23.56
N GLY A 131 -15.43 -6.40 22.78
CA GLY A 131 -16.04 -5.17 23.28
C GLY A 131 -15.07 -4.01 23.50
N THR A 132 -13.81 -4.12 23.02
CA THR A 132 -12.89 -2.98 23.08
C THR A 132 -13.31 -1.93 22.07
N ASP A 133 -13.53 -0.69 22.49
CA ASP A 133 -13.84 0.43 21.61
C ASP A 133 -12.59 0.96 20.88
N GLU A 134 -12.79 1.75 19.82
CA GLU A 134 -11.69 2.28 19.01
C GLU A 134 -10.77 3.22 19.79
N ALA A 135 -11.31 4.07 20.66
CA ALA A 135 -10.51 5.02 21.44
C ALA A 135 -9.55 4.31 22.37
N SER A 136 -10.03 3.30 23.09
CA SER A 136 -9.23 2.42 23.95
C SER A 136 -8.16 1.69 23.16
N LEU A 137 -8.51 1.14 22.02
CA LEU A 137 -7.57 0.40 21.17
C LEU A 137 -6.47 1.32 20.63
N ARG A 138 -6.83 2.53 20.18
CA ARG A 138 -5.86 3.56 19.76
C ARG A 138 -4.91 3.95 20.89
N ALA A 139 -5.39 4.11 22.12
CA ALA A 139 -4.55 4.43 23.26
C ALA A 139 -3.53 3.31 23.54
N ILE A 140 -3.98 2.07 23.61
CA ILE A 140 -3.14 0.88 23.81
C ILE A 140 -2.04 0.79 22.73
N TRP A 141 -2.42 0.94 21.46
CA TRP A 141 -1.46 0.79 20.36
C TRP A 141 -0.51 1.98 20.21
N ARG A 142 -0.93 3.18 20.61
CA ARG A 142 -0.03 4.35 20.67
C ARG A 142 1.07 4.14 21.71
N GLU A 143 0.72 3.68 22.92
CA GLU A 143 1.68 3.37 23.96
C GLU A 143 2.64 2.24 23.54
N ARG A 144 2.08 1.15 22.98
CA ARG A 144 2.86 0.01 22.50
C ARG A 144 3.81 0.42 21.37
N ARG A 145 3.36 1.26 20.44
CA ARG A 145 4.20 1.77 19.35
C ARG A 145 5.36 2.58 19.89
N ALA A 146 5.11 3.48 20.85
CA ALA A 146 6.16 4.27 21.47
C ALA A 146 7.20 3.39 22.22
N ALA A 147 6.77 2.28 22.81
CA ALA A 147 7.70 1.31 23.42
C ALA A 147 8.56 0.61 22.35
N LEU A 148 7.95 0.12 21.27
CA LEU A 148 8.65 -0.54 20.18
C LEU A 148 9.64 0.40 19.47
N ASP A 149 9.29 1.67 19.30
CA ASP A 149 10.18 2.65 18.69
C ASP A 149 11.43 2.87 19.56
N ARG A 150 11.28 2.97 20.89
CA ARG A 150 12.43 3.05 21.81
C ARG A 150 13.30 1.80 21.79
N GLU A 151 12.71 0.61 21.76
CA GLU A 151 13.44 -0.67 21.67
C GLU A 151 14.22 -0.76 20.35
N PHE A 152 13.60 -0.35 19.25
CA PHE A 152 14.22 -0.35 17.93
C PHE A 152 15.39 0.65 17.84
N GLU A 153 15.21 1.87 18.37
CA GLU A 153 16.28 2.87 18.44
C GLU A 153 17.47 2.37 19.29
N ALA A 154 17.19 1.74 20.43
CA ALA A 154 18.24 1.15 21.26
C ALA A 154 18.99 0.03 20.51
N HIS A 155 18.26 -0.80 19.76
CA HIS A 155 18.87 -1.84 18.93
C HIS A 155 19.76 -1.24 17.82
N LEU A 156 19.28 -0.21 17.10
CA LEU A 156 20.09 0.47 16.09
C LEU A 156 21.35 1.10 16.65
N ALA A 157 21.29 1.65 17.87
CA ALA A 157 22.46 2.20 18.55
C ALA A 157 23.53 1.14 18.84
N GLN A 158 23.13 -0.12 19.04
CA GLN A 158 24.05 -1.24 19.30
C GLN A 158 24.66 -1.83 18.03
N VAL A 159 23.86 -1.96 16.96
CA VAL A 159 24.28 -2.62 15.71
C VAL A 159 24.82 -1.64 14.65
N GLY A 160 24.70 -0.34 14.91
CA GLY A 160 25.05 0.71 13.94
C GLY A 160 24.03 0.84 12.79
N PRO A 161 24.22 1.84 11.91
CA PRO A 161 23.32 2.06 10.79
C PRO A 161 23.35 0.85 9.85
N VAL A 162 22.18 0.27 9.58
CA VAL A 162 22.03 -0.77 8.59
C VAL A 162 22.37 -0.18 7.23
N SER A 163 23.54 -0.57 6.66
CA SER A 163 23.84 -0.26 5.29
C SER A 163 22.86 -1.04 4.39
N ILE A 164 21.83 -0.37 3.95
CA ILE A 164 20.97 -0.90 2.89
C ILE A 164 21.79 -0.82 1.61
N ALA A 165 22.56 -1.87 1.32
CA ALA A 165 23.20 -2.02 0.03
C ALA A 165 22.12 -1.79 -1.03
N ARG A 166 22.41 -0.94 -2.04
CA ARG A 166 21.50 -0.80 -3.19
C ARG A 166 21.15 -2.21 -3.66
N PRO A 167 19.85 -2.54 -3.81
CA PRO A 167 19.49 -3.85 -4.31
C PRO A 167 20.26 -4.06 -5.61
N LEU A 168 21.01 -5.15 -5.66
CA LEU A 168 21.66 -5.62 -6.88
C LEU A 168 20.63 -5.47 -7.99
N LYS A 169 20.96 -4.84 -9.12
CA LYS A 169 20.09 -4.75 -10.29
C LYS A 169 19.54 -6.14 -10.53
N ARG A 170 18.31 -6.41 -10.10
CA ARG A 170 17.67 -7.69 -10.35
C ARG A 170 17.61 -7.84 -11.85
N ASP A 171 18.27 -8.86 -12.35
CA ASP A 171 18.18 -9.23 -13.76
C ASP A 171 16.71 -9.60 -14.02
N VAL A 172 15.96 -8.64 -14.56
CA VAL A 172 14.52 -8.78 -14.89
C VAL A 172 14.27 -9.91 -15.91
N ARG A 173 15.34 -10.53 -16.44
CA ARG A 173 15.27 -11.63 -17.40
C ARG A 173 15.13 -13.03 -16.75
N LYS A 174 15.06 -13.12 -15.42
CA LYS A 174 14.95 -14.38 -14.68
C LYS A 174 13.62 -14.59 -13.96
N PHE A 175 12.57 -13.83 -14.34
CA PHE A 175 11.21 -14.06 -13.86
C PHE A 175 10.22 -14.02 -15.02
#